data_98c26e00c07b824293fcbf399d6cefcb
#
_entry.id   98c26e00c07b824293fcbf399d6cefcb
#
_cell.length_a   1.000
_cell.length_b   1.000
_cell.length_c   1.000
_cell.angle_alpha   90.00
_cell.angle_beta   90.00
_cell.angle_gamma   90.00
#
_symmetry.space_group_name_H-M   'P 1'
#
loop_
_entity.id
_entity.type
_entity.pdbx_description
1 polymer ?
#
loop_
_entity_poly.entity_id
_entity_poly.type
_entity_poly.pdbx_seq_one_letter_code
_entity_poly.pdbx_strand_id
1 'polypeptide(L)'
;DGGGTIRNSMRVSGSGGYSTQQPIHIIQGALIEGGTIGNSYPLEVAGYNASNDISIYAEKDVAAYSDIRKKTDINTITGSLDIINNIRGITFRDKVGNGNRRMGVIAQELEPYLPEIVSTDGSGFKSVKYANLTALLIQAVKEQQEQIEELKEEIKEIKDG
;
A
#
# COMPACT_ATOMS: atom_id res chain seq x y z
N ASP A 1 32.10 -22.24 20.50
CA ASP A 1 32.00 -22.36 19.04
C ASP A 1 31.28 -21.17 18.49
N GLY A 2 32.08 -20.22 17.98
CA GLY A 2 31.57 -18.98 17.44
C GLY A 2 31.00 -19.16 16.04
N GLY A 3 29.66 -19.23 15.92
CA GLY A 3 28.96 -19.11 14.67
C GLY A 3 29.04 -17.68 14.15
N GLY A 4 30.10 -17.36 13.42
CA GLY A 4 30.23 -16.09 12.72
C GLY A 4 29.20 -15.96 11.62
N THR A 5 28.20 -15.09 11.79
CA THR A 5 27.28 -14.71 10.73
C THR A 5 28.07 -13.99 9.64
N ILE A 6 28.30 -14.64 8.52
CA ILE A 6 28.90 -14.00 7.34
C ILE A 6 27.86 -13.02 6.79
N ARG A 7 28.02 -11.75 7.08
CA ARG A 7 27.24 -10.67 6.45
C ARG A 7 27.85 -10.35 5.10
N ASN A 8 27.47 -11.07 4.08
CA ASN A 8 27.79 -10.70 2.70
C ASN A 8 26.84 -9.60 2.26
N SER A 9 27.27 -8.35 2.35
CA SER A 9 26.60 -7.24 1.68
C SER A 9 27.04 -7.22 0.22
N MET A 10 26.18 -7.62 -0.68
CA MET A 10 26.41 -7.42 -2.11
C MET A 10 25.99 -6.00 -2.47
N ARG A 11 26.96 -5.12 -2.70
CA ARG A 11 26.72 -3.79 -3.25
C ARG A 11 26.96 -3.84 -4.75
N VAL A 12 25.91 -3.75 -5.55
CA VAL A 12 26.03 -3.53 -6.99
C VAL A 12 25.92 -2.02 -7.22
N SER A 13 27.07 -1.34 -7.31
CA SER A 13 27.14 0.07 -7.68
C SER A 13 27.65 0.17 -9.12
N GLY A 14 26.81 0.63 -10.03
CA GLY A 14 27.22 1.00 -11.39
C GLY A 14 27.46 2.49 -11.47
N SER A 15 28.71 2.93 -11.48
CA SER A 15 29.09 4.27 -11.93
C SER A 15 29.93 4.12 -13.21
N GLY A 16 29.36 4.49 -14.33
CA GLY A 16 30.10 4.52 -15.61
C GLY A 16 29.21 4.13 -16.77
N GLY A 17 28.96 5.05 -17.68
CA GLY A 17 28.09 4.91 -18.81
C GLY A 17 28.40 3.69 -19.70
N TYR A 18 27.34 3.13 -20.17
CA TYR A 18 27.05 1.98 -21.01
C TYR A 18 26.35 0.90 -20.22
N SER A 19 25.05 1.02 -20.19
CA SER A 19 24.14 0.15 -19.48
C SER A 19 23.79 -1.04 -20.36
N THR A 20 24.43 -2.16 -20.11
CA THR A 20 23.72 -3.42 -20.18
C THR A 20 23.38 -3.76 -18.71
N GLN A 21 22.25 -3.30 -18.25
CA GLN A 21 21.73 -3.67 -16.93
C GLN A 21 21.42 -5.15 -16.96
N GLN A 22 22.35 -5.94 -16.45
CA GLN A 22 22.06 -7.36 -16.19
C GLN A 22 21.17 -7.42 -14.96
N PRO A 23 19.99 -8.02 -15.04
CA PRO A 23 19.13 -8.18 -13.87
C PRO A 23 19.83 -9.06 -12.84
N ILE A 24 19.66 -8.73 -11.55
CA ILE A 24 20.09 -9.62 -10.48
C ILE A 24 19.11 -10.78 -10.43
N HIS A 25 19.53 -11.94 -10.90
CA HIS A 25 18.74 -13.17 -10.81
C HIS A 25 19.00 -13.85 -9.46
N ILE A 26 18.02 -13.88 -8.57
CA ILE A 26 18.04 -14.64 -7.33
C ILE A 26 17.23 -15.91 -7.57
N ILE A 27 17.91 -17.03 -7.84
CA ILE A 27 17.29 -18.28 -8.31
C ILE A 27 16.61 -19.08 -7.19
N GLN A 28 17.03 -18.91 -5.93
CA GLN A 28 16.53 -19.71 -4.80
C GLN A 28 15.85 -18.89 -3.70
N GLY A 29 15.58 -17.63 -3.95
CA GLY A 29 14.97 -16.73 -3.00
C GLY A 29 15.99 -15.83 -2.29
N ALA A 30 15.53 -14.65 -1.90
CA ALA A 30 16.27 -13.71 -1.06
C ALA A 30 15.50 -13.50 0.23
N LEU A 31 16.20 -13.62 1.35
CA LEU A 31 15.70 -13.15 2.64
C LEU A 31 16.23 -11.73 2.83
N ILE A 32 15.31 -10.77 2.85
CA ILE A 32 15.63 -9.38 3.16
C ILE A 32 15.18 -9.14 4.59
N GLU A 33 16.13 -9.19 5.53
CA GLU A 33 15.88 -8.89 6.93
C GLU A 33 16.21 -7.42 7.19
N GLY A 34 15.26 -6.70 7.83
CA GLY A 34 15.44 -5.32 8.20
C GLY A 34 16.52 -5.15 9.26
N GLY A 35 17.66 -4.60 8.88
CA GLY A 35 18.60 -3.97 9.79
C GLY A 35 18.29 -2.46 9.83
N THR A 36 18.71 -1.78 10.90
CA THR A 36 18.57 -0.32 11.01
C THR A 36 19.45 0.38 9.94
N ILE A 37 18.86 0.63 8.80
CA ILE A 37 19.48 1.48 7.78
C ILE A 37 18.66 2.75 7.81
N GLY A 38 19.07 3.77 8.53
CA GLY A 38 18.49 5.12 8.60
C GLY A 38 17.00 5.16 8.20
N ASN A 39 16.24 6.07 8.09
CA ASN A 39 14.79 6.18 7.84
C ASN A 39 14.18 5.26 6.75
N SER A 40 14.71 4.05 6.53
CA SER A 40 14.50 3.29 5.30
C SER A 40 13.64 2.07 5.53
N TYR A 41 12.82 1.79 4.56
CA TYR A 41 12.09 0.55 4.41
C TYR A 41 13.07 -0.62 4.18
N PRO A 42 12.80 -1.84 4.66
CA PRO A 42 13.66 -3.01 4.43
C PRO A 42 13.94 -3.29 2.96
N LEU A 43 13.00 -2.95 2.10
CA LEU A 43 13.13 -3.02 0.64
C LEU A 43 12.56 -1.74 0.03
N GLU A 44 13.42 -0.97 -0.61
CA GLU A 44 13.02 0.15 -1.45
C GLU A 44 13.28 -0.21 -2.92
N VAL A 45 12.23 -0.14 -3.73
CA VAL A 45 12.32 -0.34 -5.18
C VAL A 45 12.07 1.00 -5.85
N ALA A 46 13.16 1.72 -6.14
CA ALA A 46 13.12 2.98 -6.88
C ALA A 46 13.40 2.70 -8.37
N GLY A 47 12.39 2.85 -9.20
CA GLY A 47 12.51 2.70 -10.66
C GLY A 47 12.71 4.04 -11.34
N TYR A 48 13.84 4.23 -12.02
CA TYR A 48 14.08 5.36 -12.90
C TYR A 48 13.98 4.92 -14.37
N ASN A 49 12.78 4.49 -14.77
CA ASN A 49 12.57 4.16 -16.19
C ASN A 49 11.33 4.88 -16.71
N ALA A 50 11.55 5.79 -17.64
CA ALA A 50 10.51 6.63 -18.25
C ALA A 50 9.47 5.86 -19.07
N SER A 51 9.67 4.58 -19.30
CA SER A 51 8.79 3.77 -20.17
C SER A 51 7.94 2.73 -19.45
N ASN A 52 8.12 2.54 -18.14
CA ASN A 52 7.37 1.53 -17.40
C ASN A 52 6.95 2.05 -16.03
N ASP A 53 5.64 2.17 -15.80
CA ASP A 53 5.07 2.69 -14.54
C ASP A 53 4.99 1.64 -13.42
N ILE A 54 5.57 0.45 -13.63
CA ILE A 54 5.55 -0.67 -12.69
C ILE A 54 6.93 -0.83 -12.07
N SER A 55 7.03 -0.62 -10.76
CA SER A 55 8.27 -0.84 -10.00
C SER A 55 8.42 -2.28 -9.51
N ILE A 56 7.32 -2.96 -9.22
CA ILE A 56 7.31 -4.36 -8.77
C ILE A 56 6.31 -5.14 -9.63
N TYR A 57 6.80 -6.17 -10.31
CA TYR A 57 5.98 -7.13 -11.04
C TYR A 57 6.05 -8.48 -10.32
N ALA A 58 4.91 -8.98 -9.86
CA ALA A 58 4.77 -10.31 -9.29
C ALA A 58 3.93 -11.17 -10.25
N GLU A 59 4.47 -12.30 -10.70
CA GLU A 59 3.72 -13.25 -11.55
C GLU A 59 2.58 -13.94 -10.79
N LYS A 60 2.70 -14.01 -9.47
CA LYS A 60 1.73 -14.61 -8.55
C LYS A 60 1.36 -13.62 -7.46
N ASP A 61 0.53 -14.07 -6.52
CA ASP A 61 0.07 -13.26 -5.41
C ASP A 61 1.19 -12.75 -4.51
N VAL A 62 1.01 -11.52 -3.99
CA VAL A 62 1.82 -10.94 -2.92
C VAL A 62 1.08 -11.15 -1.61
N ALA A 63 1.59 -12.03 -0.74
CA ALA A 63 0.97 -12.35 0.53
C ALA A 63 1.60 -11.57 1.70
N ALA A 64 0.75 -11.05 2.58
CA ALA A 64 1.16 -10.46 3.85
C ALA A 64 0.53 -11.23 5.01
N TYR A 65 1.23 -11.32 6.15
CA TYR A 65 0.70 -11.97 7.34
C TYR A 65 -0.58 -11.27 7.83
N SER A 66 -1.65 -12.06 8.07
CA SER A 66 -2.92 -11.57 8.61
C SER A 66 -3.50 -12.49 9.69
N ASP A 67 -2.68 -13.34 10.28
CA ASP A 67 -3.06 -14.29 11.34
C ASP A 67 -3.46 -13.55 12.61
N ILE A 68 -4.62 -13.90 13.17
CA ILE A 68 -5.16 -13.29 14.41
C ILE A 68 -4.21 -13.43 15.59
N ARG A 69 -3.42 -14.50 15.66
CA ARG A 69 -2.44 -14.74 16.73
C ARG A 69 -1.30 -13.72 16.77
N LYS A 70 -1.15 -12.92 15.72
CA LYS A 70 -0.16 -11.84 15.61
C LYS A 70 -0.76 -10.45 15.81
N LYS A 71 -2.01 -10.36 16.23
CA LYS A 71 -2.74 -9.10 16.36
C LYS A 71 -3.22 -8.92 17.80
N THR A 72 -3.19 -7.69 18.27
CA THR A 72 -3.78 -7.21 19.52
C THR A 72 -4.71 -6.05 19.23
N ASP A 73 -5.53 -5.65 20.18
CA ASP A 73 -6.43 -4.48 20.07
C ASP A 73 -7.27 -4.47 18.80
N ILE A 74 -7.92 -5.61 18.55
CA ILE A 74 -8.71 -5.80 17.32
C ILE A 74 -10.05 -5.09 17.50
N ASN A 75 -10.23 -4.03 16.73
CA ASN A 75 -11.47 -3.26 16.67
C ASN A 75 -12.02 -3.25 15.25
N THR A 76 -13.35 -3.27 15.12
CA THR A 76 -14.01 -3.07 13.85
C THR A 76 -13.94 -1.59 13.46
N ILE A 77 -13.64 -1.31 12.19
CA ILE A 77 -13.67 0.06 11.66
C ILE A 77 -15.14 0.48 11.58
N THR A 78 -15.46 1.67 12.06
CA THR A 78 -16.81 2.27 12.04
C THR A 78 -16.79 3.59 11.30
N GLY A 79 -17.95 4.02 10.77
CA GLY A 79 -18.07 5.27 10.01
C GLY A 79 -17.30 5.23 8.68
N SER A 80 -17.19 4.06 8.10
CA SER A 80 -16.37 3.83 6.89
C SER A 80 -16.94 4.55 5.68
N LEU A 81 -18.27 4.66 5.56
CA LEU A 81 -18.90 5.43 4.49
C LEU A 81 -18.60 6.92 4.60
N ASP A 82 -18.62 7.48 5.80
CA ASP A 82 -18.27 8.89 6.02
C ASP A 82 -16.82 9.15 5.63
N ILE A 83 -15.90 8.28 5.99
CA ILE A 83 -14.50 8.40 5.60
C ILE A 83 -14.38 8.38 4.07
N ILE A 84 -15.02 7.42 3.40
CA ILE A 84 -14.97 7.30 1.93
C ILE A 84 -15.56 8.53 1.25
N ASN A 85 -16.62 9.11 1.78
CA ASN A 85 -17.25 10.32 1.23
C ASN A 85 -16.36 11.56 1.36
N ASN A 86 -15.39 11.56 2.29
CA ASN A 86 -14.46 12.66 2.51
C ASN A 86 -13.10 12.51 1.80
N ILE A 87 -12.87 11.40 1.11
CA ILE A 87 -11.66 11.17 0.32
C ILE A 87 -11.99 11.04 -1.16
N ARG A 88 -11.05 11.42 -2.01
CA ARG A 88 -11.25 11.39 -3.46
C ARG A 88 -10.46 10.28 -4.11
N GLY A 89 -11.12 9.49 -4.94
CA GLY A 89 -10.44 8.74 -5.99
C GLY A 89 -10.05 9.70 -7.11
N ILE A 90 -8.79 9.79 -7.44
CA ILE A 90 -8.28 10.75 -8.43
C ILE A 90 -7.52 10.06 -9.56
N THR A 91 -7.44 10.74 -10.69
CA THR A 91 -6.44 10.47 -11.71
C THR A 91 -5.40 11.59 -11.70
N PHE A 92 -4.13 11.24 -11.81
CA PHE A 92 -3.03 12.20 -11.72
C PHE A 92 -1.90 11.86 -12.70
N ARG A 93 -0.93 12.76 -12.80
CA ARG A 93 0.38 12.53 -13.42
C ARG A 93 1.44 12.96 -12.43
N ASP A 94 2.56 12.25 -12.38
CA ASP A 94 3.70 12.68 -11.58
C ASP A 94 4.23 14.02 -12.13
N LYS A 95 4.71 14.89 -11.23
CA LYS A 95 5.30 16.18 -11.62
C LYS A 95 6.62 16.04 -12.33
N VAL A 96 7.29 14.90 -12.14
CA VAL A 96 8.61 14.61 -12.71
C VAL A 96 8.47 13.42 -13.67
N GLY A 97 9.00 13.55 -14.86
CA GLY A 97 8.97 12.50 -15.90
C GLY A 97 7.85 12.67 -16.91
N ASN A 98 7.76 11.75 -17.88
CA ASN A 98 6.71 11.72 -18.93
C ASN A 98 5.43 11.04 -18.43
N GLY A 99 5.17 11.06 -17.17
CA GLY A 99 4.23 10.23 -16.45
C GLY A 99 2.96 9.91 -17.21
N ASN A 100 2.70 8.64 -17.40
CA ASN A 100 1.38 8.15 -17.79
C ASN A 100 0.35 8.57 -16.74
N ARG A 101 -0.92 8.61 -17.14
CA ARG A 101 -2.00 8.91 -16.19
C ARG A 101 -2.19 7.72 -15.26
N ARG A 102 -2.16 7.97 -13.97
CA ARG A 102 -2.37 6.99 -12.89
C ARG A 102 -3.66 7.27 -12.14
N MET A 103 -4.09 6.32 -11.35
CA MET A 103 -5.20 6.45 -10.41
C MET A 103 -4.73 6.20 -8.99
N GLY A 104 -5.36 6.87 -8.03
CA GLY A 104 -5.05 6.69 -6.62
C GLY A 104 -5.87 7.62 -5.73
N VAL A 105 -5.40 7.78 -4.50
CA VAL A 105 -5.95 8.67 -3.49
C VAL A 105 -4.87 9.65 -3.03
N ILE A 106 -5.25 10.70 -2.30
CA ILE A 106 -4.33 11.68 -1.76
C ILE A 106 -4.05 11.34 -0.30
N ALA A 107 -2.78 11.12 0.06
CA ALA A 107 -2.38 10.74 1.41
C ALA A 107 -2.81 11.77 2.47
N GLN A 108 -2.75 13.05 2.14
CA GLN A 108 -3.16 14.14 3.02
C GLN A 108 -4.67 14.19 3.29
N GLU A 109 -5.48 13.62 2.40
CA GLU A 109 -6.94 13.50 2.62
C GLU A 109 -7.29 12.29 3.49
N LEU A 110 -6.46 11.24 3.44
CA LEU A 110 -6.61 10.03 4.26
C LEU A 110 -6.12 10.22 5.69
N GLU A 111 -5.02 10.93 5.87
CA GLU A 111 -4.30 11.02 7.15
C GLU A 111 -5.16 11.46 8.34
N PRO A 112 -6.09 12.43 8.21
CA PRO A 112 -6.96 12.84 9.33
C PRO A 112 -7.90 11.74 9.84
N TYR A 113 -8.23 10.76 9.00
CA TYR A 113 -9.18 9.69 9.30
C TYR A 113 -8.49 8.36 9.59
N LEU A 114 -7.42 8.08 8.88
CA LEU A 114 -6.72 6.79 8.88
C LEU A 114 -5.19 6.98 8.87
N PRO A 115 -4.62 7.57 9.93
CA PRO A 115 -3.18 7.81 9.99
C PRO A 115 -2.36 6.52 9.91
N GLU A 116 -2.91 5.37 10.29
CA GLU A 116 -2.23 4.06 10.28
C GLU A 116 -1.85 3.60 8.87
N ILE A 117 -2.58 4.03 7.86
CA ILE A 117 -2.29 3.66 6.46
C ILE A 117 -1.46 4.70 5.71
N VAL A 118 -1.11 5.80 6.36
CA VAL A 118 -0.24 6.84 5.80
C VAL A 118 1.14 6.74 6.45
N SER A 119 2.18 6.85 5.64
CA SER A 119 3.57 6.94 6.11
C SER A 119 4.21 8.20 5.55
N THR A 120 5.07 8.84 6.35
CA THR A 120 5.84 10.02 5.92
C THR A 120 7.31 9.67 5.93
N ASP A 121 8.02 9.94 4.85
CA ASP A 121 9.47 9.72 4.75
C ASP A 121 10.27 10.86 5.39
N GLY A 122 11.60 10.71 5.41
CA GLY A 122 12.51 11.71 5.98
C GLY A 122 12.55 13.07 5.25
N SER A 123 11.99 13.14 4.05
CA SER A 123 11.86 14.37 3.24
C SER A 123 10.46 14.99 3.35
N GLY A 124 9.56 14.38 4.13
CA GLY A 124 8.20 14.86 4.33
C GLY A 124 7.20 14.41 3.25
N PHE A 125 7.60 13.58 2.31
CA PHE A 125 6.66 12.99 1.35
C PHE A 125 5.84 11.89 1.99
N LYS A 126 4.54 11.88 1.66
CA LYS A 126 3.59 10.92 2.21
C LYS A 126 3.28 9.81 1.19
N SER A 127 3.13 8.60 1.72
CA SER A 127 2.73 7.41 0.96
C SER A 127 1.54 6.72 1.61
N VAL A 128 0.80 5.94 0.83
CA VAL A 128 -0.39 5.21 1.26
C VAL A 128 -0.13 3.71 1.17
N LYS A 129 -0.46 3.00 2.23
CA LYS A 129 -0.47 1.53 2.28
C LYS A 129 -1.75 1.02 1.58
N TYR A 130 -1.77 1.01 0.25
CA TYR A 130 -2.95 0.75 -0.56
C TYR A 130 -3.70 -0.54 -0.22
N ALA A 131 -3.00 -1.62 0.10
CA ALA A 131 -3.63 -2.89 0.46
C ALA A 131 -4.54 -2.77 1.70
N ASN A 132 -4.24 -1.84 2.61
CA ASN A 132 -5.00 -1.65 3.84
C ASN A 132 -6.35 -0.95 3.58
N LEU A 133 -6.51 -0.24 2.47
CA LEU A 133 -7.80 0.33 2.06
C LEU A 133 -8.89 -0.73 1.87
N THR A 134 -8.51 -1.98 1.62
CA THR A 134 -9.45 -3.09 1.51
C THR A 134 -10.27 -3.28 2.79
N ALA A 135 -9.67 -3.09 3.96
CA ALA A 135 -10.39 -3.22 5.23
C ALA A 135 -11.46 -2.13 5.40
N LEU A 136 -11.14 -0.89 5.02
CA LEU A 136 -12.09 0.22 5.00
C LEU A 136 -13.25 -0.06 4.02
N LEU A 137 -12.93 -0.51 2.81
CA LEU A 137 -13.92 -0.81 1.79
C LEU A 137 -14.87 -1.93 2.21
N ILE A 138 -14.37 -2.98 2.89
CA ILE A 138 -15.19 -4.06 3.43
C ILE A 138 -16.23 -3.51 4.40
N GLN A 139 -15.84 -2.63 5.32
CA GLN A 139 -16.79 -2.07 6.28
C GLN A 139 -17.76 -1.08 5.63
N ALA A 140 -17.28 -0.25 4.71
CA ALA A 140 -18.14 0.66 3.96
C ALA A 140 -19.24 -0.07 3.17
N VAL A 141 -18.91 -1.19 2.52
CA VAL A 141 -19.90 -2.02 1.81
C VAL A 141 -20.92 -2.61 2.79
N LYS A 142 -20.51 -3.01 3.99
CA LYS A 142 -21.45 -3.50 5.01
C LYS A 142 -22.36 -2.40 5.53
N GLU A 143 -21.81 -1.25 5.87
CA GLU A 143 -22.62 -0.07 6.29
C GLU A 143 -23.62 0.35 5.19
N GLN A 144 -23.18 0.34 3.93
CA GLN A 144 -24.07 0.61 2.80
C GLN A 144 -25.17 -0.43 2.65
N GLN A 145 -24.86 -1.70 2.88
CA GLN A 145 -25.85 -2.78 2.81
C GLN A 145 -26.90 -2.64 3.91
N GLU A 146 -26.49 -2.28 5.12
CA GLU A 146 -27.40 -2.00 6.24
C GLU A 146 -28.37 -0.86 5.90
N GLN A 147 -27.86 0.26 5.36
CA GLN A 147 -28.72 1.38 4.92
C GLN A 147 -29.70 0.98 3.80
N ILE A 148 -29.28 0.10 2.88
CA ILE A 148 -30.15 -0.40 1.82
C ILE A 148 -31.28 -1.27 2.42
N GLU A 149 -30.99 -2.06 3.44
CA GLU A 149 -31.99 -2.89 4.09
C GLU A 149 -33.00 -2.04 4.88
N GLU A 150 -32.54 -1.06 5.63
CA GLU A 150 -33.38 -0.09 6.32
C GLU A 150 -34.34 0.62 5.34
N LEU A 151 -33.80 1.14 4.22
CA LEU A 151 -34.62 1.80 3.21
C LEU A 151 -35.64 0.86 2.57
N LYS A 152 -35.33 -0.41 2.38
CA LYS A 152 -36.29 -1.41 1.86
C LYS A 152 -37.44 -1.66 2.80
N GLU A 153 -37.18 -1.73 4.11
CA GLU A 153 -38.24 -1.90 5.11
C GLU A 153 -39.12 -0.62 5.18
N GLU A 154 -38.54 0.56 5.18
CA GLU A 154 -39.31 1.81 5.12
C GLU A 154 -40.23 1.88 3.87
N ILE A 155 -39.69 1.53 2.71
CA ILE A 155 -40.47 1.48 1.46
C ILE A 155 -41.62 0.47 1.55
N LYS A 156 -41.40 -0.64 2.21
CA LYS A 156 -42.43 -1.66 2.39
C LYS A 156 -43.55 -1.17 3.32
N GLU A 157 -43.21 -0.55 4.43
CA GLU A 157 -44.18 0.05 5.35
C GLU A 157 -45.03 1.12 4.66
N ILE A 158 -44.43 1.97 3.83
CA ILE A 158 -45.18 2.99 3.04
C ILE A 158 -46.14 2.36 2.02
N LYS A 159 -45.79 1.19 1.46
CA LYS A 159 -46.65 0.52 0.45
C LYS A 159 -47.77 -0.28 1.05
N ASP A 160 -47.60 -0.76 2.28
CA ASP A 160 -48.57 -1.61 2.97
C ASP A 160 -49.55 -0.80 3.84
N GLY A 161 -49.33 0.49 4.04
CA GLY A 161 -50.18 1.43 4.77
C GLY A 161 -51.04 2.25 3.83
#